data_d169b355d29b7afa1a03dbfbbc5ad207
#
_entry.id   d169b355d29b7afa1a03dbfbbc5ad207
#
_cell.length_a   1.000
_cell.length_b   1.000
_cell.length_c   1.000
_cell.angle_alpha   90.00
_cell.angle_beta   90.00
_cell.angle_gamma   90.00
#
_symmetry.space_group_name_H-M   'P 1'
#
loop_
_entity.id
_entity.type
_entity.pdbx_description
1 polymer ?
#
loop_
_entity_poly.entity_id
_entity_poly.type
_entity_poly.pdbx_seq_one_letter_code
_entity_poly.pdbx_strand_id
1 'polypeptide(L)'
;MDFASMWSVFYDQMFTYNGYKKVLDGLLATAEIAVFGLLIGIVIGTVLAIAKVVPKYHVFPRICSGIAGVYIAIFRGTPMVVQLLIGYFVLMPALGISAQPLGVAILIFGLNSGAYVSEIMRSGINSVDRGQ
;
A
#
# COMPACT_ATOMS: atom_id res chain seq x y z
N MET A 1 17.68 34.96 11.21
CA MET A 1 16.34 34.61 11.69
C MET A 1 16.51 34.12 13.11
N ASP A 2 16.06 34.90 14.10
CA ASP A 2 16.31 34.58 15.50
C ASP A 2 15.34 33.48 15.97
N PHE A 3 15.78 32.63 16.90
CA PHE A 3 14.97 31.55 17.45
C PHE A 3 13.61 32.02 17.96
N ALA A 4 13.56 33.21 18.59
CA ALA A 4 12.32 33.82 19.05
C ALA A 4 11.33 34.12 17.91
N SER A 5 11.80 34.61 16.76
CA SER A 5 10.96 34.88 15.59
C SER A 5 10.45 33.59 14.94
N MET A 6 11.25 32.53 14.93
CA MET A 6 10.82 31.23 14.45
C MET A 6 9.75 30.62 15.35
N TRP A 7 9.89 30.78 16.68
CA TRP A 7 8.92 30.28 17.65
C TRP A 7 7.59 31.00 17.57
N SER A 8 7.59 32.32 17.41
CA SER A 8 6.35 33.11 17.24
C SER A 8 5.61 32.71 15.95
N VAL A 9 6.32 32.55 14.83
CA VAL A 9 5.72 32.09 13.57
C VAL A 9 5.13 30.68 13.71
N PHE A 10 5.83 29.77 14.39
CA PHE A 10 5.31 28.42 14.64
C PHE A 10 4.03 28.45 15.49
N TYR A 11 4.03 29.25 16.57
CA TYR A 11 2.89 29.40 17.45
C TYR A 11 1.68 29.99 16.71
N ASP A 12 1.89 31.03 15.93
CA ASP A 12 0.83 31.65 15.12
C ASP A 12 0.27 30.67 14.06
N GLN A 13 1.12 29.95 13.36
CA GLN A 13 0.68 28.95 12.38
C GLN A 13 -0.11 27.82 13.04
N MET A 14 0.34 27.32 14.20
CA MET A 14 -0.30 26.19 14.89
C MET A 14 -1.62 26.60 15.56
N PHE A 15 -1.64 27.72 16.29
CA PHE A 15 -2.76 28.06 17.15
C PHE A 15 -3.62 29.19 16.59
N THR A 16 -3.05 30.27 16.08
CA THR A 16 -3.80 31.42 15.54
C THR A 16 -4.47 31.08 14.20
N TYR A 17 -3.75 30.38 13.31
CA TYR A 17 -4.28 29.95 12.00
C TYR A 17 -4.85 28.51 11.99
N ASN A 18 -5.10 27.91 13.16
CA ASN A 18 -5.64 26.56 13.30
C ASN A 18 -4.85 25.48 12.57
N GLY A 19 -3.53 25.61 12.48
CA GLY A 19 -2.66 24.61 11.83
C GLY A 19 -2.76 23.23 12.44
N TYR A 20 -3.03 23.11 13.73
CA TYR A 20 -3.28 21.84 14.43
C TYR A 20 -4.43 21.03 13.81
N LYS A 21 -5.46 21.68 13.25
CA LYS A 21 -6.56 20.98 12.55
C LYS A 21 -6.04 20.28 11.30
N LYS A 22 -5.19 20.97 10.51
CA LYS A 22 -4.57 20.35 9.34
C LYS A 22 -3.66 19.17 9.69
N VAL A 23 -2.97 19.25 10.83
CA VAL A 23 -2.17 18.14 11.35
C VAL A 23 -3.06 16.96 11.73
N LEU A 24 -4.17 17.21 12.43
CA LEU A 24 -5.14 16.15 12.79
C LEU A 24 -5.78 15.53 11.55
N ASP A 25 -6.18 16.33 10.57
CA ASP A 25 -6.74 15.82 9.29
C ASP A 25 -5.70 14.95 8.56
N GLY A 26 -4.44 15.36 8.55
CA GLY A 26 -3.34 14.57 7.98
C GLY A 26 -3.09 13.26 8.72
N LEU A 27 -3.19 13.26 10.07
CA LEU A 27 -3.09 12.04 10.88
C LEU A 27 -4.25 11.09 10.61
N LEU A 28 -5.47 11.59 10.50
CA LEU A 28 -6.64 10.78 10.14
C LEU A 28 -6.48 10.16 8.76
N ALA A 29 -6.10 10.94 7.75
CA ALA A 29 -5.84 10.43 6.41
C ALA A 29 -4.74 9.34 6.41
N THR A 30 -3.69 9.53 7.19
CA THR A 30 -2.63 8.53 7.35
C THR A 30 -3.16 7.24 7.99
N ALA A 31 -3.97 7.36 9.02
CA ALA A 31 -4.60 6.21 9.68
C ALA A 31 -5.55 5.46 8.73
N GLU A 32 -6.35 6.19 7.95
CA GLU A 32 -7.23 5.59 6.95
C GLU A 32 -6.45 4.82 5.88
N ILE A 33 -5.40 5.42 5.31
CA ILE A 33 -4.54 4.74 4.33
C ILE A 33 -3.91 3.48 4.94
N ALA A 34 -3.39 3.57 6.15
CA ALA A 34 -2.74 2.45 6.82
C ALA A 34 -3.71 1.30 7.10
N VAL A 35 -4.88 1.59 7.66
CA VAL A 35 -5.87 0.56 8.03
C VAL A 35 -6.48 -0.07 6.78
N PHE A 36 -7.06 0.74 5.90
CA PHE A 36 -7.73 0.21 4.71
C PHE A 36 -6.74 -0.39 3.71
N GLY A 37 -5.58 0.22 3.52
CA GLY A 37 -4.51 -0.34 2.70
C GLY A 37 -4.02 -1.68 3.22
N LEU A 38 -3.86 -1.84 4.55
CA LEU A 38 -3.48 -3.12 5.14
C LEU A 38 -4.58 -4.18 4.98
N LEU A 39 -5.84 -3.84 5.20
CA LEU A 39 -6.96 -4.77 5.01
C LEU A 39 -7.03 -5.29 3.57
N ILE A 40 -6.95 -4.41 2.58
CA ILE A 40 -6.88 -4.78 1.16
C ILE A 40 -5.63 -5.66 0.92
N GLY A 41 -4.49 -5.27 1.49
CA GLY A 41 -3.24 -5.99 1.38
C GLY A 41 -3.31 -7.41 1.94
N ILE A 42 -3.97 -7.62 3.08
CA ILE A 42 -4.16 -8.96 3.67
C ILE A 42 -4.98 -9.85 2.73
N VAL A 43 -6.09 -9.34 2.19
CA VAL A 43 -6.95 -10.10 1.27
C VAL A 43 -6.18 -10.49 0.01
N ILE A 44 -5.57 -9.53 -0.66
CA ILE A 44 -4.80 -9.77 -1.90
C ILE A 44 -3.60 -10.66 -1.60
N GLY A 45 -2.85 -10.36 -0.54
CA GLY A 45 -1.66 -11.11 -0.15
C GLY A 45 -1.97 -12.58 0.15
N THR A 46 -3.10 -12.86 0.81
CA THR A 46 -3.54 -14.23 1.08
C THR A 46 -3.81 -14.98 -0.23
N VAL A 47 -4.56 -14.38 -1.16
CA VAL A 47 -4.85 -14.99 -2.47
C VAL A 47 -3.56 -15.28 -3.25
N LEU A 48 -2.65 -14.32 -3.29
CA LEU A 48 -1.35 -14.48 -3.95
C LEU A 48 -0.48 -15.54 -3.28
N ALA A 49 -0.46 -15.61 -1.94
CA ALA A 49 0.28 -16.62 -1.20
C ALA A 49 -0.23 -18.03 -1.52
N ILE A 50 -1.54 -18.21 -1.51
CA ILE A 50 -2.17 -19.49 -1.89
C ILE A 50 -1.76 -19.86 -3.32
N ALA A 51 -1.86 -18.95 -4.28
CA ALA A 51 -1.46 -19.21 -5.66
C ALA A 51 0.02 -19.62 -5.82
N LYS A 52 0.89 -19.15 -4.91
CA LYS A 52 2.31 -19.46 -4.90
C LYS A 52 2.66 -20.79 -4.19
N VAL A 53 1.87 -21.20 -3.21
CA VAL A 53 2.14 -22.38 -2.37
C VAL A 53 1.50 -23.64 -2.92
N VAL A 54 0.35 -23.52 -3.60
CA VAL A 54 -0.35 -24.69 -4.19
C VAL A 54 0.57 -25.48 -5.13
N PRO A 55 0.59 -26.84 -5.00
CA PRO A 55 1.39 -27.70 -5.86
C PRO A 55 1.09 -27.53 -7.34
N LYS A 56 2.14 -27.46 -8.17
CA LYS A 56 2.06 -27.09 -9.60
C LYS A 56 1.94 -28.33 -10.51
N TYR A 57 1.16 -29.34 -10.10
CA TYR A 57 0.98 -30.56 -10.89
C TYR A 57 0.16 -30.31 -12.19
N HIS A 58 -0.72 -29.31 -12.18
CA HIS A 58 -1.55 -28.94 -13.32
C HIS A 58 -1.15 -27.61 -13.93
N VAL A 59 -1.57 -27.36 -15.18
CA VAL A 59 -1.25 -26.13 -15.92
C VAL A 59 -1.85 -24.91 -15.23
N PHE A 60 -3.08 -24.99 -14.73
CA PHE A 60 -3.79 -23.86 -14.10
C PHE A 60 -3.05 -23.28 -12.88
N PRO A 61 -2.65 -24.06 -11.86
CA PRO A 61 -1.86 -23.52 -10.74
C PRO A 61 -0.52 -22.92 -11.17
N ARG A 62 0.10 -23.47 -12.23
CA ARG A 62 1.35 -22.94 -12.78
C ARG A 62 1.17 -21.55 -13.36
N ILE A 63 0.09 -21.30 -14.11
CA ILE A 63 -0.26 -20.00 -14.68
C ILE A 63 -0.56 -19.00 -13.56
N CYS A 64 -1.41 -19.36 -12.59
CA CYS A 64 -1.72 -18.51 -11.45
C CYS A 64 -0.48 -18.09 -10.66
N SER A 65 0.42 -19.06 -10.40
CA SER A 65 1.70 -18.78 -9.73
C SER A 65 2.62 -17.88 -10.54
N GLY A 66 2.59 -17.97 -11.87
CA GLY A 66 3.32 -17.08 -12.79
C GLY A 66 2.81 -15.65 -12.71
N ILE A 67 1.50 -15.47 -12.84
CA ILE A 67 0.84 -14.15 -12.74
C ILE A 67 1.11 -13.51 -11.37
N ALA A 68 0.94 -14.27 -10.29
CA ALA A 68 1.27 -13.81 -8.94
C ALA A 68 2.74 -13.38 -8.82
N GLY A 69 3.66 -14.11 -9.47
CA GLY A 69 5.08 -13.75 -9.50
C GLY A 69 5.36 -12.44 -10.20
N VAL A 70 4.74 -12.19 -11.34
CA VAL A 70 4.86 -10.91 -12.09
C VAL A 70 4.29 -9.75 -11.26
N TYR A 71 3.11 -9.92 -10.68
CA TYR A 71 2.52 -8.93 -9.80
C TYR A 71 3.47 -8.55 -8.65
N ILE A 72 3.96 -9.53 -7.91
CA ILE A 72 4.87 -9.33 -6.78
C ILE A 72 6.16 -8.63 -7.24
N ALA A 73 6.72 -9.02 -8.39
CA ALA A 73 7.93 -8.41 -8.92
C ALA A 73 7.72 -6.94 -9.28
N ILE A 74 6.60 -6.57 -9.87
CA ILE A 74 6.27 -5.18 -10.23
C ILE A 74 6.13 -4.34 -8.96
N PHE A 75 5.27 -4.75 -8.02
CA PHE A 75 4.97 -3.93 -6.84
C PHE A 75 6.14 -3.82 -5.86
N ARG A 76 6.99 -4.85 -5.76
CA ARG A 76 8.19 -4.81 -4.91
C ARG A 76 9.43 -4.26 -5.62
N GLY A 77 9.43 -4.26 -6.95
CA GLY A 77 10.54 -3.77 -7.76
C GLY A 77 10.45 -2.30 -8.16
N THR A 78 9.32 -1.64 -7.88
CA THR A 78 9.12 -0.22 -8.23
C THR A 78 8.93 0.64 -6.98
N PRO A 79 9.44 1.91 -7.00
CA PRO A 79 9.24 2.83 -5.88
C PRO A 79 7.76 3.16 -5.67
N MET A 80 7.31 3.16 -4.41
CA MET A 80 5.92 3.42 -4.03
C MET A 80 5.39 4.77 -4.54
N VAL A 81 6.23 5.81 -4.48
CA VAL A 81 5.87 7.15 -4.97
C VAL A 81 5.53 7.12 -6.46
N VAL A 82 6.29 6.36 -7.25
CA VAL A 82 6.05 6.19 -8.69
C VAL A 82 4.71 5.48 -8.93
N GLN A 83 4.40 4.45 -8.14
CA GLN A 83 3.11 3.75 -8.21
C GLN A 83 1.94 4.70 -7.91
N LEU A 84 2.06 5.57 -6.89
CA LEU A 84 1.05 6.57 -6.56
C LEU A 84 0.85 7.58 -7.69
N LEU A 85 1.93 8.09 -8.26
CA LEU A 85 1.87 9.06 -9.37
C LEU A 85 1.24 8.43 -10.61
N ILE A 86 1.63 7.23 -10.99
CA ILE A 86 1.04 6.49 -12.11
C ILE A 86 -0.43 6.20 -11.84
N GLY A 87 -0.77 5.73 -10.63
CA GLY A 87 -2.14 5.46 -10.23
C GLY A 87 -3.03 6.68 -10.37
N TYR A 88 -2.62 7.80 -9.79
CA TYR A 88 -3.44 9.00 -9.75
C TYR A 88 -3.47 9.77 -11.08
N PHE A 89 -2.31 10.01 -11.72
CA PHE A 89 -2.23 10.88 -12.89
C PHE A 89 -2.38 10.17 -14.23
N VAL A 90 -2.18 8.85 -14.27
CA VAL A 90 -2.25 8.08 -15.52
C VAL A 90 -3.42 7.11 -15.51
N LEU A 91 -3.47 6.22 -14.51
CA LEU A 91 -4.43 5.12 -14.51
C LEU A 91 -5.88 5.60 -14.29
N MET A 92 -6.12 6.46 -13.29
CA MET A 92 -7.47 6.95 -13.01
C MET A 92 -8.05 7.75 -14.17
N PRO A 93 -7.35 8.73 -14.78
CA PRO A 93 -7.83 9.44 -15.97
C PRO A 93 -8.02 8.52 -17.17
N ALA A 94 -7.13 7.56 -17.40
CA ALA A 94 -7.25 6.61 -18.52
C ALA A 94 -8.49 5.72 -18.41
N LEU A 95 -8.95 5.44 -17.19
CA LEU A 95 -10.19 4.71 -16.91
C LEU A 95 -11.44 5.62 -16.88
N GLY A 96 -11.29 6.93 -17.06
CA GLY A 96 -12.38 7.91 -16.96
C GLY A 96 -12.91 8.08 -15.53
N ILE A 97 -12.11 7.74 -14.51
CA ILE A 97 -12.50 7.79 -13.11
C ILE A 97 -11.98 9.07 -12.46
N SER A 98 -12.89 9.93 -12.00
CA SER A 98 -12.57 11.08 -11.16
C SER A 98 -12.41 10.60 -9.70
N ALA A 99 -11.23 10.11 -9.36
CA ALA A 99 -10.96 9.58 -8.04
C ALA A 99 -10.36 10.64 -7.09
N GLN A 100 -10.76 10.59 -5.83
CA GLN A 100 -10.14 11.42 -4.78
C GLN A 100 -8.73 10.88 -4.46
N PRO A 101 -7.75 11.76 -4.18
CA PRO A 101 -6.38 11.37 -3.88
C PRO A 101 -6.26 10.32 -2.76
N LEU A 102 -7.06 10.46 -1.70
CA LEU A 102 -7.08 9.54 -0.57
C LEU A 102 -7.50 8.12 -0.99
N GLY A 103 -8.55 8.01 -1.81
CA GLY A 103 -9.01 6.70 -2.31
C GLY A 103 -7.98 6.01 -3.19
N VAL A 104 -7.29 6.77 -4.05
CA VAL A 104 -6.19 6.23 -4.87
C VAL A 104 -5.03 5.80 -3.99
N ALA A 105 -4.68 6.58 -2.98
CA ALA A 105 -3.63 6.21 -2.03
C ALA A 105 -3.97 4.90 -1.32
N ILE A 106 -5.18 4.75 -0.77
CA ILE A 106 -5.63 3.51 -0.12
C ILE A 106 -5.51 2.31 -1.07
N LEU A 107 -5.94 2.46 -2.33
CA LEU A 107 -5.87 1.40 -3.33
C LEU A 107 -4.41 1.00 -3.62
N ILE A 108 -3.56 1.96 -3.93
CA ILE A 108 -2.15 1.70 -4.29
C ILE A 108 -1.38 1.12 -3.10
N PHE A 109 -1.59 1.65 -1.89
CA PHE A 109 -1.01 1.08 -0.67
C PHE A 109 -1.50 -0.35 -0.43
N GLY A 110 -2.78 -0.62 -0.68
CA GLY A 110 -3.35 -1.96 -0.57
C GLY A 110 -2.73 -2.96 -1.55
N LEU A 111 -2.60 -2.57 -2.82
CA LEU A 111 -1.94 -3.37 -3.84
C LEU A 111 -0.48 -3.64 -3.47
N ASN A 112 0.25 -2.62 -3.07
CA ASN A 112 1.65 -2.76 -2.64
C ASN A 112 1.76 -3.68 -1.41
N SER A 113 0.96 -3.44 -0.36
CA SER A 113 0.92 -4.29 0.84
C SER A 113 0.62 -5.75 0.51
N GLY A 114 -0.27 -6.01 -0.44
CA GLY A 114 -0.59 -7.36 -0.89
C GLY A 114 0.63 -8.14 -1.41
N ALA A 115 1.52 -7.47 -2.13
CA ALA A 115 2.75 -8.08 -2.60
C ALA A 115 3.68 -8.48 -1.44
N TYR A 116 3.83 -7.61 -0.42
CA TYR A 116 4.65 -7.91 0.76
C TYR A 116 4.03 -8.98 1.66
N VAL A 117 2.73 -8.86 1.96
CA VAL A 117 1.98 -9.82 2.78
C VAL A 117 2.05 -11.22 2.15
N SER A 118 1.92 -11.33 0.83
CA SER A 118 2.01 -12.63 0.14
C SER A 118 3.35 -13.32 0.35
N GLU A 119 4.45 -12.58 0.31
CA GLU A 119 5.78 -13.15 0.54
C GLU A 119 6.01 -13.52 2.01
N ILE A 120 5.51 -12.71 2.95
CA ILE A 120 5.56 -13.03 4.38
C ILE A 120 4.80 -14.33 4.66
N MET A 121 3.56 -14.43 4.16
CA MET A 121 2.74 -15.64 4.33
C MET A 121 3.38 -16.87 3.67
N ARG A 122 3.89 -16.71 2.44
CA ARG A 122 4.58 -17.81 1.73
C ARG A 122 5.81 -18.28 2.51
N SER A 123 6.58 -17.35 3.05
CA SER A 123 7.75 -17.66 3.86
C SER A 123 7.36 -18.38 5.16
N GLY A 124 6.31 -17.90 5.85
CA GLY A 124 5.78 -18.52 7.05
C GLY A 124 5.27 -19.94 6.80
N ILE A 125 4.50 -20.16 5.72
CA ILE A 125 4.00 -21.50 5.37
C ILE A 125 5.16 -22.47 5.06
N ASN A 126 6.18 -22.01 4.36
CA ASN A 126 7.33 -22.83 3.99
C ASN A 126 8.30 -23.09 5.16
N SER A 127 8.19 -22.35 6.26
CA SER A 127 9.03 -22.55 7.45
C SER A 127 8.51 -23.64 8.38
N VAL A 128 7.27 -24.08 8.19
CA VAL A 128 6.69 -25.20 8.98
C VAL A 128 7.25 -26.52 8.47
N ASP A 129 7.83 -27.29 9.38
CA ASP A 129 8.39 -28.61 9.08
C ASP A 129 7.30 -29.57 8.59
N ARG A 130 7.56 -30.30 7.50
CA ARG A 130 6.60 -31.23 6.89
C ARG A 130 6.29 -32.44 7.77
N GLY A 131 6.90 -32.55 8.94
CA GLY A 131 6.68 -33.61 9.92
C GLY A 131 5.71 -33.26 11.04
N GLN A 132 5.19 -32.04 11.05
CA GLN A 132 4.13 -31.60 11.97
C GLN A 132 2.82 -31.45 11.20
#